data_e0677cf7ed0b4e3d7be7965ce0cd8579
#
_entry.id   e0677cf7ed0b4e3d7be7965ce0cd8579
#
_cell.length_a   1.000
_cell.length_b   1.000
_cell.length_c   1.000
_cell.angle_alpha   90.00
_cell.angle_beta   90.00
_cell.angle_gamma   90.00
#
_symmetry.space_group_name_H-M   'P 1'
#
loop_
_entity.id
_entity.type
_entity.pdbx_description
1 polymer ?
#
loop_
_entity_poly.entity_id
_entity_poly.type
_entity_poly.pdbx_seq_one_letter_code
_entity_poly.pdbx_strand_id
1 'polypeptide(L)'
;MAAAAIDWSRIDTVLLDMDGTLLDLRFDNWFWQELIPSRYAAAHGLSPPEAWELLGPKFHATRGTIQWYCIDYWTEHLGLDIAAIKRAARTQVGYLPGAEGFLLRLKESGKRRVLVTNAHPMTLAIKNERVGLTAHFDACYSTHAFDAPKEHADFWPRLHAAEAFDAERTLMVDDSLPVL
;
A
#
# COMPACT_ATOMS: atom_id res chain seq x y z
N MET A 1 11.55 -19.38 -20.60
CA MET A 1 12.84 -19.07 -19.94
C MET A 1 12.65 -19.28 -18.45
N ALA A 2 13.52 -20.05 -17.78
CA ALA A 2 13.48 -20.16 -16.33
C ALA A 2 13.82 -18.78 -15.74
N ALA A 3 13.03 -18.32 -14.77
CA ALA A 3 13.36 -17.09 -14.04
C ALA A 3 14.74 -17.30 -13.39
N ALA A 4 15.62 -16.30 -13.51
CA ALA A 4 16.91 -16.33 -12.84
C ALA A 4 16.65 -16.41 -11.33
N ALA A 5 17.26 -17.39 -10.65
CA ALA A 5 17.15 -17.48 -9.21
C ALA A 5 17.85 -16.29 -8.55
N ILE A 6 17.21 -15.69 -7.55
CA ILE A 6 17.81 -14.61 -6.78
C ILE A 6 18.99 -15.15 -5.97
N ASP A 7 20.16 -14.55 -6.14
CA ASP A 7 21.31 -14.84 -5.28
C ASP A 7 21.21 -14.06 -3.97
N TRP A 8 20.62 -14.69 -2.98
CA TRP A 8 20.39 -14.11 -1.67
C TRP A 8 21.68 -13.72 -0.91
N SER A 9 22.82 -14.28 -1.28
CA SER A 9 24.10 -13.92 -0.64
C SER A 9 24.55 -12.51 -1.00
N ARG A 10 24.06 -11.95 -2.10
CA ARG A 10 24.34 -10.62 -2.56
C ARG A 10 23.37 -9.56 -2.02
N ILE A 11 22.29 -9.95 -1.36
CA ILE A 11 21.25 -9.05 -0.86
C ILE A 11 21.47 -8.79 0.63
N ASP A 12 21.57 -7.53 1.02
CA ASP A 12 21.63 -7.09 2.42
C ASP A 12 20.31 -6.47 2.87
N THR A 13 19.64 -5.73 1.98
CA THR A 13 18.38 -5.03 2.27
C THR A 13 17.27 -5.52 1.36
N VAL A 14 16.07 -5.69 1.90
CA VAL A 14 14.87 -5.98 1.13
C VAL A 14 13.83 -4.90 1.40
N LEU A 15 13.48 -4.15 0.34
CA LEU A 15 12.37 -3.19 0.34
C LEU A 15 11.13 -3.93 -0.12
N LEU A 16 10.07 -3.85 0.65
CA LEU A 16 8.84 -4.59 0.40
C LEU A 16 7.66 -3.62 0.33
N ASP A 17 6.89 -3.73 -0.74
CA ASP A 17 5.57 -3.11 -0.78
C ASP A 17 4.59 -3.85 0.15
N MET A 18 3.43 -3.22 0.39
CA MET A 18 2.37 -3.74 1.25
C MET A 18 1.25 -4.40 0.47
N ASP A 19 0.54 -3.62 -0.33
CA ASP A 19 -0.77 -3.98 -0.89
C ASP A 19 -0.61 -4.64 -2.27
N GLY A 20 -0.97 -5.92 -2.39
CA GLY A 20 -0.71 -6.73 -3.58
C GLY A 20 0.59 -7.51 -3.52
N THR A 21 1.49 -7.15 -2.60
CA THR A 21 2.77 -7.83 -2.38
C THR A 21 2.74 -8.70 -1.12
N LEU A 22 2.33 -8.15 0.00
CA LEU A 22 2.22 -8.83 1.30
C LEU A 22 0.77 -9.02 1.73
N LEU A 23 -0.05 -8.00 1.54
CA LEU A 23 -1.47 -8.02 1.87
C LEU A 23 -2.32 -8.19 0.61
N ASP A 24 -3.42 -8.90 0.77
CA ASP A 24 -4.33 -9.21 -0.33
C ASP A 24 -5.09 -7.95 -0.79
N LEU A 25 -4.94 -7.58 -2.05
CA LEU A 25 -5.63 -6.45 -2.68
C LEU A 25 -7.16 -6.58 -2.71
N ARG A 26 -7.72 -7.78 -2.47
CA ARG A 26 -9.17 -7.97 -2.45
C ARG A 26 -9.87 -7.02 -1.49
N PHE A 27 -9.23 -6.75 -0.33
CA PHE A 27 -9.77 -5.78 0.62
C PHE A 27 -9.84 -4.36 0.02
N ASP A 28 -8.75 -3.86 -0.57
CA ASP A 28 -8.72 -2.49 -1.11
C ASP A 28 -9.58 -2.36 -2.37
N ASN A 29 -9.60 -3.38 -3.23
CA ASN A 29 -10.46 -3.41 -4.40
C ASN A 29 -11.94 -3.35 -4.00
N TRP A 30 -12.39 -4.22 -3.09
CA TRP A 30 -13.74 -4.20 -2.55
C TRP A 30 -14.07 -2.88 -1.85
N PHE A 31 -13.13 -2.35 -1.04
CA PHE A 31 -13.33 -1.10 -0.30
C PHE A 31 -13.62 0.07 -1.24
N TRP A 32 -12.78 0.26 -2.28
CA TRP A 32 -12.88 1.40 -3.18
C TRP A 32 -13.89 1.20 -4.32
N GLN A 33 -14.15 -0.03 -4.75
CA GLN A 33 -15.04 -0.30 -5.88
C GLN A 33 -16.49 -0.61 -5.47
N GLU A 34 -16.70 -1.05 -4.22
CA GLU A 34 -18.03 -1.44 -3.75
C GLU A 34 -18.45 -0.70 -2.49
N LEU A 35 -17.66 -0.75 -1.40
CA LEU A 35 -18.06 -0.20 -0.12
C LEU A 35 -18.17 1.32 -0.14
N ILE A 36 -17.17 2.04 -0.62
CA ILE A 36 -17.19 3.50 -0.69
C ILE A 36 -18.29 4.01 -1.63
N PRO A 37 -18.45 3.51 -2.85
CA PRO A 37 -19.59 3.88 -3.71
C PRO A 37 -20.95 3.64 -3.06
N SER A 38 -21.13 2.51 -2.38
CA SER A 38 -22.37 2.19 -1.64
C SER A 38 -22.64 3.20 -0.50
N ARG A 39 -21.61 3.55 0.28
CA ARG A 39 -21.72 4.56 1.36
C ARG A 39 -22.00 5.95 0.82
N TYR A 40 -21.37 6.32 -0.28
CA TYR A 40 -21.61 7.57 -0.98
C TYR A 40 -23.04 7.65 -1.51
N ALA A 41 -23.52 6.60 -2.18
CA ALA A 41 -24.88 6.50 -2.67
C ALA A 41 -25.90 6.70 -1.54
N ALA A 42 -25.74 5.98 -0.43
CA ALA A 42 -26.63 6.08 0.75
C ALA A 42 -26.64 7.48 1.37
N ALA A 43 -25.49 8.15 1.43
CA ALA A 43 -25.37 9.50 1.98
C ALA A 43 -26.02 10.58 1.10
N HIS A 44 -26.11 10.34 -0.23
CA HIS A 44 -26.60 11.31 -1.21
C HIS A 44 -27.95 10.96 -1.83
N GLY A 45 -28.61 9.88 -1.38
CA GLY A 45 -29.88 9.43 -1.93
C GLY A 45 -29.80 8.92 -3.38
N LEU A 46 -28.67 8.38 -3.77
CA LEU A 46 -28.38 7.86 -5.11
C LEU A 46 -28.48 6.33 -5.14
N SER A 47 -28.66 5.78 -6.34
CA SER A 47 -28.40 4.36 -6.58
C SER A 47 -26.88 4.10 -6.71
N PRO A 48 -26.41 2.85 -6.48
CA PRO A 48 -25.00 2.52 -6.67
C PRO A 48 -24.42 2.83 -8.07
N PRO A 49 -25.15 2.60 -9.18
CA PRO A 49 -24.68 3.01 -10.51
C PRO A 49 -24.47 4.52 -10.64
N GLU A 50 -25.45 5.34 -10.17
CA GLU A 50 -25.33 6.81 -10.20
C GLU A 50 -24.14 7.31 -9.38
N ALA A 51 -23.92 6.72 -8.21
CA ALA A 51 -22.74 7.03 -7.39
C ALA A 51 -21.44 6.71 -8.14
N TRP A 52 -21.39 5.57 -8.85
CA TRP A 52 -20.21 5.18 -9.62
C TRP A 52 -19.95 6.11 -10.81
N GLU A 53 -20.98 6.56 -11.49
CA GLU A 53 -20.85 7.56 -12.58
C GLU A 53 -20.21 8.87 -12.08
N LEU A 54 -20.49 9.27 -10.83
CA LEU A 54 -19.91 10.46 -10.22
C LEU A 54 -18.48 10.24 -9.68
N LEU A 55 -18.21 9.07 -9.11
CA LEU A 55 -16.94 8.75 -8.45
C LEU A 55 -15.87 8.26 -9.44
N GLY A 56 -16.24 7.50 -10.45
CA GLY A 56 -15.33 6.89 -11.42
C GLY A 56 -14.38 7.91 -12.08
N PRO A 57 -14.89 9.02 -12.62
CA PRO A 57 -14.04 10.08 -13.19
C PRO A 57 -13.08 10.69 -12.17
N LYS A 58 -13.50 10.89 -10.89
CA LYS A 58 -12.65 11.43 -9.82
C LYS A 58 -11.52 10.47 -9.50
N PHE A 59 -11.83 9.17 -9.35
CA PHE A 59 -10.83 8.13 -9.14
C PHE A 59 -9.84 8.04 -10.29
N HIS A 60 -10.33 8.13 -11.53
CA HIS A 60 -9.46 8.09 -12.70
C HIS A 60 -8.51 9.29 -12.78
N ALA A 61 -8.99 10.50 -12.49
CA ALA A 61 -8.22 11.74 -12.56
C ALA A 61 -7.08 11.83 -11.54
N THR A 62 -7.20 11.14 -10.39
CA THR A 62 -6.18 11.15 -9.31
C THR A 62 -5.19 9.99 -9.39
N ARG A 63 -5.44 9.01 -10.26
CA ARG A 63 -4.59 7.81 -10.36
C ARG A 63 -3.13 8.17 -10.66
N GLY A 64 -2.19 7.56 -9.93
CA GLY A 64 -0.75 7.82 -10.06
C GLY A 64 -0.26 9.07 -9.33
N THR A 65 -1.12 9.75 -8.58
CA THR A 65 -0.75 10.89 -7.72
C THR A 65 -0.77 10.48 -6.24
N ILE A 66 -0.13 11.28 -5.37
CA ILE A 66 -0.16 11.02 -3.92
C ILE A 66 -1.59 11.12 -3.36
N GLN A 67 -2.45 11.96 -3.96
CA GLN A 67 -3.87 12.11 -3.60
C GLN A 67 -4.66 10.82 -3.80
N TRP A 68 -4.31 10.01 -4.81
CA TRP A 68 -4.93 8.71 -5.02
C TRP A 68 -4.89 7.82 -3.78
N TYR A 69 -3.77 7.85 -3.08
CA TYR A 69 -3.51 7.04 -1.89
C TYR A 69 -3.94 7.74 -0.58
N CYS A 70 -4.32 9.02 -0.63
CA CYS A 70 -4.58 9.86 0.54
C CYS A 70 -6.02 9.73 1.02
N ILE A 71 -6.25 9.07 2.16
CA ILE A 71 -7.60 8.93 2.73
C ILE A 71 -8.17 10.25 3.25
N ASP A 72 -7.32 11.21 3.65
CA ASP A 72 -7.78 12.53 4.10
C ASP A 72 -8.31 13.33 2.90
N TYR A 73 -7.61 13.28 1.74
CA TYR A 73 -8.11 13.84 0.49
C TYR A 73 -9.50 13.28 0.13
N TRP A 74 -9.66 11.96 0.19
CA TRP A 74 -10.93 11.32 -0.12
C TRP A 74 -12.02 11.62 0.92
N THR A 75 -11.67 11.77 2.20
CA THR A 75 -12.59 12.19 3.26
C THR A 75 -13.19 13.55 2.93
N GLU A 76 -12.34 14.52 2.57
CA GLU A 76 -12.78 15.87 2.20
C GLU A 76 -13.64 15.86 0.92
N HIS A 77 -13.19 15.16 -0.13
CA HIS A 77 -13.84 15.18 -1.44
C HIS A 77 -15.13 14.38 -1.54
N LEU A 78 -15.31 13.40 -0.66
CA LEU A 78 -16.52 12.55 -0.64
C LEU A 78 -17.47 12.90 0.51
N GLY A 79 -17.03 13.68 1.48
CA GLY A 79 -17.83 13.97 2.68
C GLY A 79 -18.09 12.74 3.55
N LEU A 80 -17.21 11.74 3.49
CA LEU A 80 -17.29 10.47 4.22
C LEU A 80 -16.08 10.33 5.12
N ASP A 81 -16.24 9.88 6.36
CA ASP A 81 -15.10 9.51 7.21
C ASP A 81 -14.48 8.18 6.71
N ILE A 82 -13.56 8.30 5.75
CA ILE A 82 -12.91 7.15 5.11
C ILE A 82 -12.12 6.34 6.12
N ALA A 83 -11.47 6.99 7.10
CA ALA A 83 -10.70 6.29 8.14
C ALA A 83 -11.60 5.44 9.03
N ALA A 84 -12.73 5.99 9.48
CA ALA A 84 -13.70 5.24 10.30
C ALA A 84 -14.31 4.06 9.53
N ILE A 85 -14.70 4.27 8.25
CA ILE A 85 -15.25 3.21 7.40
C ILE A 85 -14.20 2.10 7.20
N LYS A 86 -12.94 2.46 6.90
CA LYS A 86 -11.85 1.50 6.69
C LYS A 86 -11.56 0.72 7.99
N ARG A 87 -11.53 1.39 9.14
CA ARG A 87 -11.32 0.74 10.44
C ARG A 87 -12.45 -0.23 10.79
N ALA A 88 -13.71 0.12 10.51
CA ALA A 88 -14.85 -0.79 10.71
C ALA A 88 -14.75 -2.05 9.84
N ALA A 89 -14.19 -1.93 8.63
CA ALA A 89 -14.04 -3.02 7.67
C ALA A 89 -12.73 -3.82 7.82
N ARG A 90 -11.81 -3.46 8.73
CA ARG A 90 -10.44 -4.00 8.81
C ARG A 90 -10.35 -5.51 9.02
N THR A 91 -11.41 -6.15 9.48
CA THR A 91 -11.43 -7.62 9.67
C THR A 91 -11.23 -8.40 8.38
N GLN A 92 -11.44 -7.78 7.22
CA GLN A 92 -11.22 -8.37 5.90
C GLN A 92 -9.77 -8.23 5.41
N VAL A 93 -8.91 -7.47 6.11
CA VAL A 93 -7.47 -7.38 5.80
C VAL A 93 -6.80 -8.71 6.15
N GLY A 94 -6.02 -9.24 5.23
CA GLY A 94 -5.27 -10.48 5.41
C GLY A 94 -4.00 -10.52 4.57
N TYR A 95 -3.07 -11.37 4.98
CA TYR A 95 -1.87 -11.65 4.19
C TYR A 95 -2.21 -12.42 2.91
N LEU A 96 -1.41 -12.17 1.87
CA LEU A 96 -1.34 -13.10 0.74
C LEU A 96 -0.81 -14.47 1.20
N PRO A 97 -1.24 -15.56 0.55
CA PRO A 97 -0.75 -16.90 0.88
C PRO A 97 0.79 -16.97 0.86
N GLY A 98 1.38 -17.36 1.99
CA GLY A 98 2.83 -17.51 2.14
C GLY A 98 3.59 -16.23 2.52
N ALA A 99 2.97 -15.04 2.47
CA ALA A 99 3.65 -13.77 2.74
C ALA A 99 4.18 -13.69 4.19
N GLU A 100 3.37 -14.05 5.18
CA GLU A 100 3.81 -14.07 6.58
C GLU A 100 4.98 -15.04 6.81
N GLY A 101 4.90 -16.26 6.24
CA GLY A 101 5.98 -17.22 6.30
C GLY A 101 7.25 -16.74 5.59
N PHE A 102 7.13 -15.98 4.50
CA PHE A 102 8.26 -15.33 3.85
C PHE A 102 8.92 -14.28 4.75
N LEU A 103 8.13 -13.41 5.40
CA LEU A 103 8.63 -12.40 6.33
C LEU A 103 9.38 -13.02 7.52
N LEU A 104 8.89 -14.14 8.06
CA LEU A 104 9.56 -14.86 9.15
C LEU A 104 10.93 -15.39 8.69
N ARG A 105 11.01 -16.07 7.53
CA ARG A 105 12.28 -16.53 6.96
C ARG A 105 13.25 -15.39 6.64
N LEU A 106 12.72 -14.26 6.16
CA LEU A 106 13.53 -13.08 5.88
C LEU A 106 14.12 -12.51 7.18
N LYS A 107 13.35 -12.51 8.26
CA LYS A 107 13.82 -12.14 9.60
C LYS A 107 14.97 -13.04 10.08
N GLU A 108 14.83 -14.35 9.92
CA GLU A 108 15.84 -15.33 10.31
C GLU A 108 17.14 -15.19 9.48
N SER A 109 17.05 -14.70 8.26
CA SER A 109 18.21 -14.47 7.39
C SER A 109 19.09 -13.30 7.80
N GLY A 110 18.68 -12.49 8.79
CA GLY A 110 19.40 -11.32 9.28
C GLY A 110 19.46 -10.13 8.32
N LYS A 111 18.71 -10.18 7.20
CA LYS A 111 18.64 -9.08 6.24
C LYS A 111 17.80 -7.92 6.78
N ARG A 112 18.20 -6.69 6.41
CA ARG A 112 17.39 -5.51 6.71
C ARG A 112 16.08 -5.54 5.91
N ARG A 113 14.97 -5.31 6.59
CA ARG A 113 13.61 -5.37 6.04
C ARG A 113 12.95 -4.01 6.19
N VAL A 114 12.60 -3.41 5.07
CA VAL A 114 12.02 -2.07 5.03
C VAL A 114 10.69 -2.13 4.29
N LEU A 115 9.62 -1.73 4.96
CA LEU A 115 8.32 -1.56 4.32
C LEU A 115 8.28 -0.21 3.61
N VAL A 116 7.91 -0.22 2.32
CA VAL A 116 7.79 0.99 1.49
C VAL A 116 6.45 0.96 0.78
N THR A 117 5.48 1.72 1.25
CA THR A 117 4.10 1.67 0.75
C THR A 117 3.59 3.04 0.29
N ASN A 118 2.78 3.05 -0.77
CA ASN A 118 2.02 4.23 -1.19
C ASN A 118 0.84 4.54 -0.25
N ALA A 119 0.44 3.59 0.59
CA ALA A 119 -0.69 3.79 1.48
C ALA A 119 -0.47 4.95 2.46
N HIS A 120 -1.52 5.72 2.69
CA HIS A 120 -1.54 6.78 3.71
C HIS A 120 -1.16 6.20 5.10
N PRO A 121 -0.45 6.95 5.96
CA PRO A 121 -0.04 6.46 7.29
C PRO A 121 -1.18 5.89 8.13
N MET A 122 -2.37 6.52 8.08
CA MET A 122 -3.55 6.01 8.76
C MET A 122 -4.05 4.69 8.17
N THR A 123 -3.97 4.50 6.84
CA THR A 123 -4.30 3.22 6.20
C THR A 123 -3.36 2.10 6.67
N LEU A 124 -2.05 2.39 6.71
CA LEU A 124 -1.05 1.47 7.25
C LEU A 124 -1.36 1.11 8.71
N ALA A 125 -1.66 2.10 9.55
CA ALA A 125 -2.01 1.88 10.95
C ALA A 125 -3.24 0.98 11.11
N ILE A 126 -4.33 1.24 10.36
CA ILE A 126 -5.56 0.44 10.39
C ILE A 126 -5.29 -1.01 9.97
N LYS A 127 -4.52 -1.22 8.90
CA LYS A 127 -4.16 -2.58 8.46
C LYS A 127 -3.28 -3.28 9.49
N ASN A 128 -2.32 -2.56 10.06
CA ASN A 128 -1.43 -3.06 11.11
C ASN A 128 -2.19 -3.48 12.38
N GLU A 129 -3.25 -2.75 12.78
CA GLU A 129 -4.13 -3.14 13.90
C GLU A 129 -4.72 -4.56 13.70
N ARG A 130 -4.89 -5.00 12.47
CA ARG A 130 -5.48 -6.31 12.14
C ARG A 130 -4.46 -7.42 12.03
N VAL A 131 -3.31 -7.17 11.37
CA VAL A 131 -2.37 -8.23 10.96
C VAL A 131 -0.99 -8.12 11.62
N GLY A 132 -0.69 -7.04 12.37
CA GLY A 132 0.59 -6.87 13.05
C GLY A 132 1.78 -6.71 12.11
N LEU A 133 1.56 -6.25 10.88
CA LEU A 133 2.53 -6.23 9.79
C LEU A 133 3.86 -5.57 10.15
N THR A 134 3.80 -4.40 10.82
CA THR A 134 5.00 -3.60 11.10
C THR A 134 6.00 -4.28 12.04
N ALA A 135 5.58 -5.27 12.83
CA ALA A 135 6.46 -6.05 13.70
C ALA A 135 7.48 -6.92 12.93
N HIS A 136 7.29 -7.09 11.63
CA HIS A 136 8.19 -7.84 10.77
C HIS A 136 9.31 -6.99 10.16
N PHE A 137 9.29 -5.66 10.33
CA PHE A 137 10.17 -4.72 9.65
C PHE A 137 11.10 -3.98 10.62
N ASP A 138 12.26 -3.59 10.12
CA ASP A 138 13.23 -2.77 10.82
C ASP A 138 12.92 -1.28 10.63
N ALA A 139 12.26 -0.92 9.51
CA ALA A 139 11.73 0.41 9.23
C ALA A 139 10.48 0.33 8.34
N CYS A 140 9.59 1.33 8.44
CA CYS A 140 8.36 1.43 7.65
C CYS A 140 8.19 2.86 7.13
N TYR A 141 8.06 2.99 5.81
CA TYR A 141 7.88 4.28 5.15
C TYR A 141 6.59 4.30 4.33
N SER A 142 5.75 5.30 4.61
CA SER A 142 4.69 5.71 3.71
C SER A 142 5.24 6.79 2.78
N THR A 143 4.94 6.71 1.50
CA THR A 143 5.35 7.71 0.50
C THR A 143 4.80 9.11 0.78
N HIS A 144 3.77 9.22 1.61
CA HIS A 144 3.25 10.49 2.11
C HIS A 144 4.26 11.31 2.92
N ALA A 145 5.26 10.67 3.54
CA ALA A 145 6.36 11.36 4.21
C ALA A 145 7.30 12.08 3.23
N PHE A 146 7.23 11.72 1.95
CA PHE A 146 8.10 12.22 0.88
C PHE A 146 7.35 13.04 -0.18
N ASP A 147 6.02 13.18 -0.03
CA ASP A 147 5.13 13.89 -0.96
C ASP A 147 5.31 13.44 -2.44
N ALA A 148 5.59 12.16 -2.64
CA ALA A 148 5.76 11.57 -3.96
C ALA A 148 5.46 10.06 -3.91
N PRO A 149 4.59 9.50 -4.78
CA PRO A 149 4.37 8.06 -4.83
C PRO A 149 5.58 7.33 -5.42
N LYS A 150 5.68 6.03 -5.18
CA LYS A 150 6.83 5.19 -5.62
C LYS A 150 7.07 5.23 -7.14
N GLU A 151 6.04 5.45 -7.92
CA GLU A 151 6.09 5.57 -9.39
C GLU A 151 6.77 6.86 -9.85
N HIS A 152 6.97 7.82 -8.96
CA HIS A 152 7.59 9.10 -9.28
C HIS A 152 9.10 9.05 -9.03
N ALA A 153 9.89 9.52 -10.00
CA ALA A 153 11.35 9.45 -9.93
C ALA A 153 11.95 10.18 -8.70
N ASP A 154 11.28 11.23 -8.21
CA ASP A 154 11.75 12.02 -7.07
C ASP A 154 11.62 11.26 -5.73
N PHE A 155 10.81 10.20 -5.66
CA PHE A 155 10.62 9.42 -4.44
C PHE A 155 11.90 8.71 -3.99
N TRP A 156 12.56 8.02 -4.90
CA TRP A 156 13.68 7.14 -4.58
C TRP A 156 14.89 7.85 -3.97
N PRO A 157 15.34 9.01 -4.49
CA PRO A 157 16.40 9.78 -3.84
C PRO A 157 16.02 10.26 -2.43
N ARG A 158 14.76 10.63 -2.20
CA ARG A 158 14.26 11.04 -0.88
C ARG A 158 14.21 9.88 0.10
N LEU A 159 13.75 8.71 -0.34
CA LEU A 159 13.81 7.49 0.47
C LEU A 159 15.26 7.14 0.81
N HIS A 160 16.18 7.17 -0.17
CA HIS A 160 17.59 6.85 0.05
C HIS A 160 18.28 7.80 1.04
N ALA A 161 17.86 9.06 1.09
CA ALA A 161 18.34 10.02 2.07
C ALA A 161 17.86 9.73 3.51
N ALA A 162 16.64 9.16 3.64
CA ALA A 162 16.05 8.81 4.93
C ALA A 162 16.45 7.40 5.41
N GLU A 163 16.64 6.48 4.48
CA GLU A 163 16.99 5.07 4.72
C GLU A 163 18.22 4.74 3.87
N ALA A 164 19.38 4.71 4.49
CA ALA A 164 20.61 4.38 3.79
C ALA A 164 20.66 2.89 3.44
N PHE A 165 20.72 2.58 2.15
CA PHE A 165 20.91 1.22 1.63
C PHE A 165 21.82 1.25 0.39
N ASP A 166 22.54 0.15 0.14
CA ASP A 166 23.31 -0.04 -1.09
C ASP A 166 22.37 -0.58 -2.19
N ALA A 167 22.16 0.21 -3.24
CA ALA A 167 21.24 -0.17 -4.33
C ALA A 167 21.66 -1.47 -5.04
N GLU A 168 22.97 -1.77 -5.14
CA GLU A 168 23.46 -3.00 -5.78
C GLU A 168 23.27 -4.24 -4.91
N ARG A 169 22.98 -4.04 -3.61
CA ARG A 169 22.74 -5.08 -2.60
C ARG A 169 21.34 -5.03 -2.03
N THR A 170 20.42 -4.34 -2.72
CA THR A 170 19.02 -4.17 -2.30
C THR A 170 18.08 -4.84 -3.30
N LEU A 171 17.15 -5.60 -2.78
CA LEU A 171 16.03 -6.17 -3.55
C LEU A 171 14.77 -5.37 -3.27
N MET A 172 14.13 -4.84 -4.32
CA MET A 172 12.77 -4.32 -4.26
C MET A 172 11.78 -5.41 -4.68
N VAL A 173 10.71 -5.58 -3.92
CA VAL A 173 9.59 -6.47 -4.23
C VAL A 173 8.30 -5.66 -4.22
N ASP A 174 7.65 -5.60 -5.36
CA ASP A 174 6.45 -4.79 -5.60
C ASP A 174 5.58 -5.49 -6.66
N ASP A 175 4.26 -5.39 -6.58
CA ASP A 175 3.33 -5.92 -7.59
C ASP A 175 3.06 -4.94 -8.74
N SER A 176 3.53 -3.70 -8.61
CA SER A 176 3.34 -2.61 -9.57
C SER A 176 4.53 -2.49 -10.53
N LEU A 177 4.36 -2.89 -11.78
CA LEU A 177 5.39 -2.73 -12.81
C LEU A 177 5.89 -1.28 -13.00
N PRO A 178 5.05 -0.23 -12.90
CA PRO A 178 5.54 1.15 -12.95
C PRO A 178 6.48 1.54 -11.80
N VAL A 179 6.55 0.76 -10.72
CA VAL A 179 7.46 0.98 -9.59
C VAL A 179 8.81 0.30 -9.83
N LEU A 180 8.82 -0.85 -10.54
CA LEU A 180 9.98 -1.68 -10.84
C LEU A 180 10.70 -1.26 -12.12
#